data_693a3c0be2d8546e8c84f764f07ddb0e
#
_entry.id   693a3c0be2d8546e8c84f764f07ddb0e
#
_cell.length_a   1.000
_cell.length_b   1.000
_cell.length_c   1.000
_cell.angle_alpha   90.00
_cell.angle_beta   90.00
_cell.angle_gamma   90.00
#
_symmetry.space_group_name_H-M   'P 1'
#
loop_
_entity.id
_entity.type
_entity.pdbx_description
1 polymer ?
#
loop_
_entity_poly.entity_id
_entity_poly.type
_entity_poly.pdbx_seq_one_letter_code
_entity_poly.pdbx_strand_id
1 'polypeptide(L)'
;RSQGTFDQGLGELSDAASALDWLQTYNENSRFCWVAGFSFGAWISMQLLTRRPEIDGFISVAPPANMYDFAFLAPCPSSGLLLNGSADQVVPPQDVEGLAAKLKLQKGITIDHQTIDGAGHFFEKELDELTTRSGDYLDMRLKGKKAA
;
A
#
# COMPACT_ATOMS: atom_id res chain seq x y z
N ARG A 1 -1.17 11.04 21.34
CA ARG A 1 -0.29 9.85 21.41
C ARG A 1 -1.17 8.63 21.58
N SER A 2 -0.95 7.63 20.75
CA SER A 2 -1.68 6.36 20.85
C SER A 2 -1.35 5.65 22.16
N GLN A 3 -2.35 4.93 22.67
CA GLN A 3 -2.22 4.05 23.83
C GLN A 3 -2.43 2.61 23.36
N GLY A 4 -2.03 1.66 24.18
CA GLY A 4 -2.15 0.24 23.87
C GLY A 4 -0.80 -0.42 23.57
N THR A 5 -0.86 -1.66 23.13
CA THR A 5 0.30 -2.50 22.84
C THR A 5 0.18 -3.10 21.44
N PHE A 6 1.31 -3.49 20.87
CA PHE A 6 1.35 -4.22 19.60
C PHE A 6 0.58 -5.55 19.72
N ASP A 7 -0.36 -5.80 18.79
CA ASP A 7 -1.25 -6.97 18.79
C ASP A 7 -1.12 -7.79 17.49
N GLN A 8 0.10 -7.92 17.00
CA GLN A 8 0.46 -8.80 15.87
C GLN A 8 -0.39 -8.60 14.60
N GLY A 9 -0.98 -7.42 14.44
CA GLY A 9 -1.77 -7.03 13.29
C GLY A 9 -3.29 -7.07 13.49
N LEU A 10 -3.81 -7.75 14.48
CA LEU A 10 -5.25 -7.83 14.72
C LEU A 10 -5.82 -6.52 15.26
N GLY A 11 -5.23 -6.01 16.34
CA GLY A 11 -5.60 -4.71 16.91
C GLY A 11 -5.32 -3.57 15.94
N GLU A 12 -4.16 -3.59 15.30
CA GLU A 12 -3.75 -2.56 14.32
C GLU A 12 -4.68 -2.51 13.10
N LEU A 13 -5.18 -3.64 12.63
CA LEU A 13 -6.16 -3.68 11.55
C LEU A 13 -7.51 -3.12 11.98
N SER A 14 -7.94 -3.42 13.20
CA SER A 14 -9.16 -2.84 13.79
C SER A 14 -9.04 -1.32 13.94
N ASP A 15 -7.89 -0.84 14.41
CA ASP A 15 -7.59 0.59 14.53
C ASP A 15 -7.60 1.28 13.15
N ALA A 16 -7.01 0.66 12.14
CA ALA A 16 -7.03 1.18 10.78
C ALA A 16 -8.45 1.25 10.21
N ALA A 17 -9.29 0.24 10.45
CA ALA A 17 -10.70 0.25 10.05
C ALA A 17 -11.46 1.38 10.76
N SER A 18 -11.25 1.57 12.06
CA SER A 18 -11.87 2.64 12.85
C SER A 18 -11.43 4.03 12.37
N ALA A 19 -10.15 4.18 12.01
CA ALA A 19 -9.64 5.42 11.45
C ALA A 19 -10.26 5.73 10.09
N LEU A 20 -10.48 4.73 9.24
CA LEU A 20 -11.16 4.89 7.96
C LEU A 20 -12.62 5.31 8.17
N ASP A 21 -13.36 4.66 9.08
CA ASP A 21 -14.73 5.02 9.41
C ASP A 21 -14.83 6.47 9.89
N TRP A 22 -13.90 6.89 10.75
CA TRP A 22 -13.80 8.26 11.21
C TRP A 22 -13.55 9.25 10.07
N LEU A 23 -12.58 8.96 9.18
CA LEU A 23 -12.29 9.80 8.01
C LEU A 23 -13.50 9.94 7.09
N GLN A 24 -14.23 8.88 6.85
CA GLN A 24 -15.43 8.88 6.01
C GLN A 24 -16.56 9.73 6.62
N THR A 25 -16.73 9.67 7.94
CA THR A 25 -17.72 10.50 8.63
C THR A 25 -17.48 12.00 8.43
N TYR A 26 -16.21 12.41 8.38
CA TYR A 26 -15.85 13.83 8.19
C TYR A 26 -15.65 14.24 6.73
N ASN A 27 -15.69 13.28 5.81
CA ASN A 27 -15.46 13.49 4.38
C ASN A 27 -16.53 12.82 3.52
N GLU A 28 -17.80 12.99 3.87
CA GLU A 28 -18.95 12.34 3.21
C GLU A 28 -19.04 12.58 1.70
N ASN A 29 -18.50 13.71 1.22
CA ASN A 29 -18.48 14.07 -0.19
C ASN A 29 -17.20 13.62 -0.92
N SER A 30 -16.34 12.85 -0.26
CA SER A 30 -15.12 12.34 -0.90
C SER A 30 -15.47 11.36 -2.01
N ARG A 31 -14.89 11.59 -3.20
CA ARG A 31 -15.14 10.73 -4.37
C ARG A 31 -14.18 9.56 -4.46
N PHE A 32 -13.10 9.60 -3.72
CA PHE A 32 -12.03 8.62 -3.80
C PHE A 32 -11.57 8.24 -2.40
N CYS A 33 -11.30 6.95 -2.22
CA CYS A 33 -10.75 6.40 -1.01
C CYS A 33 -9.51 5.56 -1.35
N TRP A 34 -8.37 5.91 -0.78
CA TRP A 34 -7.10 5.23 -1.01
C TRP A 34 -6.46 4.85 0.31
N VAL A 35 -5.73 3.73 0.29
CA VAL A 35 -4.88 3.35 1.41
C VAL A 35 -3.42 3.42 1.01
N ALA A 36 -2.60 3.89 1.92
CA ALA A 36 -1.15 3.86 1.79
C ALA A 36 -0.53 3.28 3.06
N GLY A 37 0.53 2.51 2.91
CA GLY A 37 1.23 1.93 4.04
C GLY A 37 2.71 1.73 3.75
N PHE A 38 3.50 1.82 4.82
CA PHE A 38 4.93 1.58 4.80
C PHE A 38 5.25 0.38 5.70
N SER A 39 6.06 -0.55 5.19
CA SER A 39 6.54 -1.70 5.93
C SER A 39 5.40 -2.48 6.59
N PHE A 40 5.38 -2.67 7.89
CA PHE A 40 4.27 -3.27 8.63
C PHE A 40 2.91 -2.61 8.30
N GLY A 41 2.88 -1.28 8.21
CA GLY A 41 1.69 -0.54 7.80
C GLY A 41 1.22 -0.88 6.38
N ALA A 42 2.11 -1.28 5.48
CA ALA A 42 1.75 -1.78 4.16
C ALA A 42 0.97 -3.11 4.26
N TRP A 43 1.39 -4.02 5.12
CA TRP A 43 0.67 -5.26 5.36
C TRP A 43 -0.72 -5.03 5.96
N ILE A 44 -0.84 -4.10 6.92
CA ILE A 44 -2.13 -3.71 7.50
C ILE A 44 -3.04 -3.06 6.46
N SER A 45 -2.54 -2.09 5.68
CA SER A 45 -3.33 -1.39 4.67
C SER A 45 -3.83 -2.33 3.57
N MET A 46 -3.03 -3.32 3.18
CA MET A 46 -3.43 -4.32 2.19
C MET A 46 -4.50 -5.29 2.74
N GLN A 47 -4.48 -5.62 4.02
CA GLN A 47 -5.56 -6.37 4.65
C GLN A 47 -6.86 -5.53 4.72
N LEU A 48 -6.75 -4.25 5.06
CA LEU A 48 -7.88 -3.34 5.06
C LEU A 48 -8.51 -3.24 3.66
N LEU A 49 -7.69 -3.13 2.62
CA LEU A 49 -8.11 -3.13 1.22
C LEU A 49 -9.02 -4.32 0.88
N THR A 50 -8.72 -5.53 1.35
CA THR A 50 -9.53 -6.73 1.07
C THR A 50 -10.87 -6.76 1.80
N ARG A 51 -11.04 -5.93 2.82
CA ARG A 51 -12.24 -5.90 3.68
C ARG A 51 -13.13 -4.69 3.43
N ARG A 52 -12.64 -3.70 2.69
CA ARG A 52 -13.31 -2.41 2.48
C ARG A 52 -13.43 -2.14 0.98
N PRO A 53 -14.56 -2.52 0.37
CA PRO A 53 -14.77 -2.43 -1.08
C PRO A 53 -14.81 -1.00 -1.62
N GLU A 54 -15.01 -0.02 -0.77
CA GLU A 54 -14.95 1.40 -1.13
C GLU A 54 -13.54 1.91 -1.41
N ILE A 55 -12.50 1.14 -1.09
CA ILE A 55 -11.12 1.54 -1.34
C ILE A 55 -10.79 1.39 -2.83
N ASP A 56 -10.46 2.48 -3.47
CA ASP A 56 -10.22 2.57 -4.92
C ASP A 56 -8.85 2.10 -5.38
N GLY A 57 -7.88 2.08 -4.49
CA GLY A 57 -6.51 1.69 -4.80
C GLY A 57 -5.57 1.81 -3.60
N PHE A 58 -4.33 1.42 -3.82
CA PHE A 58 -3.34 1.39 -2.76
C PHE A 58 -1.96 1.88 -3.22
N ILE A 59 -1.18 2.36 -2.26
CA ILE A 59 0.25 2.60 -2.38
C ILE A 59 0.94 1.83 -1.24
N SER A 60 1.73 0.83 -1.59
CA SER A 60 2.40 -0.05 -0.64
C SER A 60 3.90 0.14 -0.74
N VAL A 61 4.51 0.70 0.31
CA VAL A 61 5.92 1.02 0.37
C VAL A 61 6.65 0.00 1.23
N ALA A 62 7.65 -0.65 0.66
CA ALA A 62 8.45 -1.69 1.29
C ALA A 62 7.58 -2.78 1.99
N PRO A 63 6.61 -3.38 1.28
CA PRO A 63 5.74 -4.41 1.88
C PRO A 63 6.57 -5.60 2.35
N PRO A 64 6.45 -6.02 3.63
CA PRO A 64 7.34 -7.01 4.24
C PRO A 64 6.99 -8.44 3.86
N ALA A 65 7.10 -8.76 2.56
CA ALA A 65 6.75 -10.07 1.99
C ALA A 65 7.66 -11.22 2.45
N ASN A 66 8.81 -10.90 3.06
CA ASN A 66 9.70 -11.87 3.70
C ASN A 66 9.28 -12.22 5.13
N MET A 67 8.45 -11.41 5.78
CA MET A 67 8.09 -11.59 7.19
C MET A 67 6.60 -11.91 7.40
N TYR A 68 5.74 -11.50 6.47
CA TYR A 68 4.29 -11.67 6.58
C TYR A 68 3.71 -12.32 5.33
N ASP A 69 2.63 -13.06 5.52
CA ASP A 69 1.90 -13.67 4.40
C ASP A 69 0.98 -12.66 3.72
N PHE A 70 1.07 -12.58 2.40
CA PHE A 70 0.23 -11.76 1.53
C PHE A 70 -0.75 -12.62 0.68
N ALA A 71 -0.94 -13.90 1.00
CA ALA A 71 -1.82 -14.79 0.25
C ALA A 71 -3.29 -14.32 0.22
N PHE A 72 -3.72 -13.50 1.18
CA PHE A 72 -5.04 -12.90 1.20
C PHE A 72 -5.31 -11.96 0.00
N LEU A 73 -4.29 -11.55 -0.75
CA LEU A 73 -4.41 -10.77 -1.98
C LEU A 73 -4.67 -11.63 -3.24
N ALA A 74 -5.18 -12.81 -3.08
CA ALA A 74 -5.60 -13.68 -4.16
C ALA A 74 -7.11 -14.03 -4.00
N PRO A 75 -8.03 -13.22 -4.54
CA PRO A 75 -7.83 -12.11 -5.48
C PRO A 75 -7.51 -10.77 -4.79
N CYS A 76 -6.67 -9.97 -5.44
CA CYS A 76 -6.45 -8.59 -5.05
C CYS A 76 -7.59 -7.71 -5.62
N PRO A 77 -8.31 -6.94 -4.79
CA PRO A 77 -9.54 -6.28 -5.21
C PRO A 77 -9.31 -5.00 -6.03
N SER A 78 -8.09 -4.48 -6.08
CA SER A 78 -7.82 -3.17 -6.68
C SER A 78 -6.43 -3.09 -7.28
N SER A 79 -6.29 -2.25 -8.30
CA SER A 79 -4.98 -1.84 -8.83
C SER A 79 -4.22 -0.97 -7.85
N GLY A 80 -2.91 -1.01 -7.88
CA GLY A 80 -2.10 -0.23 -6.96
C GLY A 80 -0.63 -0.12 -7.33
N LEU A 81 0.11 0.60 -6.50
CA LEU A 81 1.53 0.82 -6.61
C LEU A 81 2.28 0.07 -5.50
N LEU A 82 3.31 -0.64 -5.88
CA LEU A 82 4.34 -1.18 -4.98
C LEU A 82 5.64 -0.40 -5.18
N LEU A 83 6.22 0.10 -4.10
CA LEU A 83 7.49 0.80 -4.09
C LEU A 83 8.46 0.12 -3.12
N ASN A 84 9.69 -0.09 -3.56
CA ASN A 84 10.76 -0.59 -2.71
C ASN A 84 12.10 0.05 -3.05
N GLY A 85 13.07 -0.06 -2.16
CA GLY A 85 14.45 0.35 -2.41
C GLY A 85 15.31 -0.81 -2.88
N SER A 86 16.22 -0.56 -3.81
CA SER A 86 17.13 -1.60 -4.31
C SER A 86 18.19 -2.05 -3.29
N ALA A 87 18.46 -1.21 -2.29
CA ALA A 87 19.41 -1.49 -1.21
C ALA A 87 18.72 -1.79 0.14
N ASP A 88 17.43 -2.13 0.13
CA ASP A 88 16.69 -2.50 1.33
C ASP A 88 17.23 -3.81 1.91
N GLN A 89 17.72 -3.77 3.16
CA GLN A 89 18.25 -4.93 3.87
C GLN A 89 17.27 -5.50 4.91
N VAL A 90 16.18 -4.82 5.16
CA VAL A 90 15.10 -5.28 6.06
C VAL A 90 14.11 -6.14 5.29
N VAL A 91 13.67 -5.64 4.13
CA VAL A 91 12.86 -6.37 3.18
C VAL A 91 13.64 -6.52 1.87
N PRO A 92 14.24 -7.66 1.60
CA PRO A 92 15.01 -7.86 0.38
C PRO A 92 14.18 -7.55 -0.87
N PRO A 93 14.75 -6.82 -1.85
CA PRO A 93 14.03 -6.44 -3.07
C PRO A 93 13.37 -7.62 -3.79
N GLN A 94 14.02 -8.79 -3.77
CA GLN A 94 13.51 -10.01 -4.41
C GLN A 94 12.16 -10.48 -3.84
N ASP A 95 11.91 -10.25 -2.54
CA ASP A 95 10.65 -10.63 -1.91
C ASP A 95 9.51 -9.71 -2.36
N VAL A 96 9.78 -8.42 -2.54
CA VAL A 96 8.81 -7.47 -3.12
C VAL A 96 8.56 -7.75 -4.59
N GLU A 97 9.59 -8.07 -5.36
CA GLU A 97 9.50 -8.49 -6.76
C GLU A 97 8.62 -9.75 -6.90
N GLY A 98 8.84 -10.72 -6.01
CA GLY A 98 8.03 -11.95 -5.97
C GLY A 98 6.56 -11.68 -5.68
N LEU A 99 6.25 -10.78 -4.74
CA LEU A 99 4.89 -10.33 -4.46
C LEU A 99 4.29 -9.62 -5.68
N ALA A 100 5.02 -8.66 -6.26
CA ALA A 100 4.58 -7.93 -7.44
C ALA A 100 4.29 -8.86 -8.62
N ALA A 101 5.15 -9.84 -8.86
CA ALA A 101 4.96 -10.82 -9.94
C ALA A 101 3.66 -11.63 -9.75
N LYS A 102 3.39 -12.11 -8.54
CA LYS A 102 2.14 -12.82 -8.20
C LYS A 102 0.90 -11.95 -8.44
N LEU A 103 0.95 -10.69 -8.02
CA LEU A 103 -0.18 -9.77 -8.18
C LEU A 103 -0.41 -9.41 -9.66
N LYS A 104 0.65 -9.24 -10.44
CA LYS A 104 0.57 -8.94 -11.89
C LYS A 104 -0.06 -10.06 -12.72
N LEU A 105 -0.06 -11.31 -12.23
CA LEU A 105 -0.72 -12.42 -12.90
C LEU A 105 -2.25 -12.35 -12.82
N GLN A 106 -2.79 -11.55 -11.94
CA GLN A 106 -4.22 -11.44 -11.72
C GLN A 106 -4.89 -10.58 -12.78
N LYS A 107 -6.04 -11.06 -13.27
CA LYS A 107 -6.83 -10.36 -14.29
C LYS A 107 -7.68 -9.25 -13.64
N GLY A 108 -7.91 -8.19 -14.40
CA GLY A 108 -8.80 -7.09 -13.99
C GLY A 108 -8.15 -6.02 -13.15
N ILE A 109 -6.89 -6.19 -12.75
CA ILE A 109 -6.11 -5.19 -12.04
C ILE A 109 -4.78 -4.92 -12.75
N THR A 110 -4.23 -3.74 -12.49
CA THR A 110 -2.88 -3.35 -12.95
C THR A 110 -2.03 -3.01 -11.74
N ILE A 111 -0.92 -3.71 -11.59
CA ILE A 111 0.04 -3.47 -10.53
C ILE A 111 1.25 -2.75 -11.13
N ASP A 112 1.48 -1.53 -10.69
CA ASP A 112 2.73 -0.82 -10.93
C ASP A 112 3.74 -1.20 -9.84
N HIS A 113 4.92 -1.63 -10.23
CA HIS A 113 6.00 -1.94 -9.30
C HIS A 113 7.22 -1.12 -9.69
N GLN A 114 7.68 -0.28 -8.79
CA GLN A 114 8.80 0.61 -8.98
C GLN A 114 9.83 0.41 -7.89
N THR A 115 11.09 0.31 -8.29
CA THR A 115 12.24 0.23 -7.39
C THR A 115 12.98 1.56 -7.43
N ILE A 116 13.28 2.13 -6.26
CA ILE A 116 14.12 3.32 -6.12
C ILE A 116 15.55 2.87 -5.92
N ASP A 117 16.40 3.23 -6.87
CA ASP A 117 17.80 2.79 -6.87
C ASP A 117 18.59 3.36 -5.70
N GLY A 118 19.37 2.50 -5.04
CA GLY A 118 20.21 2.84 -3.90
C GLY A 118 19.43 3.08 -2.58
N ALA A 119 18.10 3.11 -2.60
CA ALA A 119 17.31 3.35 -1.40
C ALA A 119 17.34 2.15 -0.45
N GLY A 120 17.55 2.42 0.85
CA GLY A 120 17.35 1.47 1.93
C GLY A 120 15.89 1.41 2.37
N HIS A 121 15.64 0.67 3.45
CA HIS A 121 14.28 0.46 3.96
C HIS A 121 13.54 1.76 4.31
N PHE A 122 14.24 2.74 4.87
CA PHE A 122 13.66 3.99 5.36
C PHE A 122 13.73 5.15 4.35
N PHE A 123 14.29 4.94 3.15
CA PHE A 123 14.39 5.96 2.10
C PHE A 123 14.97 7.29 2.59
N GLU A 124 15.98 7.25 3.46
CA GLU A 124 16.50 8.42 4.17
C GLU A 124 16.98 9.56 3.27
N LYS A 125 17.54 9.22 2.11
CA LYS A 125 18.01 10.19 1.11
C LYS A 125 17.08 10.31 -0.11
N GLU A 126 16.13 9.40 -0.24
CA GLU A 126 15.28 9.26 -1.43
C GLU A 126 13.81 9.64 -1.12
N LEU A 127 13.53 10.36 -0.02
CA LEU A 127 12.18 10.78 0.37
C LEU A 127 11.50 11.63 -0.70
N ASP A 128 12.24 12.51 -1.36
CA ASP A 128 11.71 13.35 -2.44
C ASP A 128 11.29 12.48 -3.65
N GLU A 129 12.12 11.51 -4.02
CA GLU A 129 11.80 10.58 -5.10
C GLU A 129 10.61 9.69 -4.76
N LEU A 130 10.56 9.16 -3.54
CA LEU A 130 9.43 8.37 -3.03
C LEU A 130 8.12 9.18 -3.10
N THR A 131 8.17 10.44 -2.65
CA THR A 131 7.02 11.34 -2.66
C THR A 131 6.58 11.66 -4.09
N THR A 132 7.52 11.95 -4.97
CA THR A 132 7.24 12.24 -6.38
C THR A 132 6.60 11.06 -7.08
N ARG A 133 7.18 9.86 -6.97
CA ARG A 133 6.63 8.66 -7.62
C ARG A 133 5.26 8.28 -7.10
N SER A 134 5.04 8.39 -5.80
CA SER A 134 3.73 8.15 -5.17
C SER A 134 2.69 9.17 -5.64
N GLY A 135 3.05 10.44 -5.69
CA GLY A 135 2.18 11.53 -6.15
C GLY A 135 1.83 11.40 -7.63
N ASP A 136 2.80 11.14 -8.49
CA ASP A 136 2.60 10.97 -9.93
C ASP A 136 1.68 9.79 -10.23
N TYR A 137 1.87 8.67 -9.52
CA TYR A 137 0.99 7.51 -9.65
C TYR A 137 -0.44 7.85 -9.25
N LEU A 138 -0.63 8.48 -8.11
CA LEU A 138 -1.95 8.88 -7.63
C LEU A 138 -2.64 9.85 -8.61
N ASP A 139 -1.92 10.85 -9.09
CA ASP A 139 -2.41 11.81 -10.06
C ASP A 139 -2.85 11.15 -11.37
N MET A 140 -2.05 10.23 -11.88
CA MET A 140 -2.40 9.44 -13.08
C MET A 140 -3.72 8.70 -12.88
N ARG A 141 -3.86 8.04 -11.73
CA ARG A 141 -5.05 7.24 -11.40
C ARG A 141 -6.29 8.11 -11.21
N LEU A 142 -6.17 9.25 -10.57
CA LEU A 142 -7.28 10.18 -10.33
C LEU A 142 -7.71 10.90 -11.61
N LYS A 143 -6.78 11.23 -12.50
CA LYS A 143 -7.09 11.84 -13.82
C LYS A 143 -7.87 10.88 -14.71
N GLY A 144 -7.48 9.60 -14.75
CA GLY A 144 -8.19 8.58 -15.50
C GLY A 144 -9.65 8.37 -15.07
N LYS A 145 -9.96 8.56 -13.78
CA LYS A 145 -11.34 8.48 -13.25
C LYS A 145 -12.16 9.76 -13.47
N LYS A 146 -11.53 10.92 -13.63
CA LYS A 146 -12.23 12.18 -13.94
C LYS A 146 -12.69 12.26 -15.40
N ALA A 147 -12.06 11.51 -16.29
CA ALA A 147 -12.38 11.47 -17.72
C ALA A 147 -13.48 10.44 -18.08
N ALA A 148 -13.84 9.60 -17.13
CA ALA A 148 -14.94 8.65 -17.25
C ALA A 148 -16.18 9.14 -16.51
#